data_98196e1fd428832e23c7074b5b2a5e13
#
_entry.id   98196e1fd428832e23c7074b5b2a5e13
#
_cell.length_a   1.000
_cell.length_b   1.000
_cell.length_c   1.000
_cell.angle_alpha   90.00
_cell.angle_beta   90.00
_cell.angle_gamma   90.00
#
_symmetry.space_group_name_H-M   'P 1'
#
loop_
_entity.id
_entity.type
_entity.pdbx_description
1 polymer ?
#
loop_
_entity_poly.entity_id
_entity_poly.type
_entity_poly.pdbx_seq_one_letter_code
_entity_poly.pdbx_strand_id
1 'polypeptide(L)'
;VAQTVWLLLIGRIVGGITAATHATASAYVADISTSEQKAARFGLVGAAFGMGFVLGPVLGGLLGEFGPRAPFYAAAALAALNALSCAIWLRESVTDDIRQSFYWHRANPFGAFQALGKLGGLRDMFIVFLLYSIGTAIYAAIWPFFTEVRFDWSPGMIGISLTIYGVCFAVVQGALVKPFIARFGERRT
;
A
#
# COMPACT_ATOMS: atom_id res chain seq x y z
N VAL A 1 4.59 -8.79 20.15
CA VAL A 1 5.12 -7.45 19.91
C VAL A 1 6.57 -7.42 20.32
N ALA A 2 7.43 -6.87 19.44
CA ALA A 2 8.87 -6.91 19.62
C ALA A 2 9.32 -6.21 20.90
N GLN A 3 10.14 -6.89 21.69
CA GLN A 3 10.75 -6.34 22.90
C GLN A 3 12.20 -5.87 22.67
N THR A 4 12.78 -6.25 21.54
CA THR A 4 14.15 -5.92 21.17
C THR A 4 14.20 -5.37 19.74
N VAL A 5 15.21 -4.57 19.43
CA VAL A 5 15.44 -4.00 18.09
C VAL A 5 15.60 -5.11 17.04
N TRP A 6 16.22 -6.23 17.42
CA TRP A 6 16.40 -7.40 16.53
C TRP A 6 15.07 -8.04 16.13
N LEU A 7 14.11 -8.15 17.06
CA LEU A 7 12.78 -8.67 16.75
C LEU A 7 12.00 -7.69 15.85
N LEU A 8 12.19 -6.38 16.00
CA LEU A 8 11.63 -5.39 15.08
C LEU A 8 12.21 -5.56 13.67
N LEU A 9 13.52 -5.73 13.56
CA LEU A 9 14.18 -5.94 12.27
C LEU A 9 13.68 -7.21 11.58
N ILE A 10 13.63 -8.33 12.31
CA ILE A 10 13.08 -9.59 11.78
C ILE A 10 11.64 -9.40 11.31
N GLY A 11 10.80 -8.74 12.12
CA GLY A 11 9.42 -8.44 11.74
C GLY A 11 9.33 -7.59 10.47
N ARG A 12 10.23 -6.62 10.27
CA ARG A 12 10.30 -5.83 9.03
C ARG A 12 10.75 -6.63 7.82
N ILE A 13 11.73 -7.52 7.99
CA ILE A 13 12.18 -8.43 6.92
C ILE A 13 11.05 -9.37 6.50
N VAL A 14 10.40 -10.03 7.45
CA VAL A 14 9.26 -10.91 7.19
C VAL A 14 8.12 -10.12 6.52
N GLY A 15 7.78 -8.94 7.06
CA GLY A 15 6.78 -8.06 6.46
C GLY A 15 7.12 -7.65 5.03
N GLY A 16 8.40 -7.38 4.72
CA GLY A 16 8.85 -7.08 3.37
C GLY A 16 8.72 -8.27 2.41
N ILE A 17 9.07 -9.48 2.86
CA ILE A 17 8.94 -10.71 2.06
C ILE A 17 7.46 -11.01 1.74
N THR A 18 6.56 -10.72 2.68
CA THR A 18 5.10 -10.96 2.54
C THR A 18 4.33 -9.77 2.01
N ALA A 19 4.99 -8.70 1.57
CA ALA A 19 4.36 -7.44 1.14
C ALA A 19 3.59 -7.51 -0.20
N ALA A 20 3.50 -8.67 -0.85
CA ALA A 20 2.85 -8.84 -2.16
C ALA A 20 1.31 -8.79 -2.12
N THR A 21 0.69 -8.46 -0.99
CA THR A 21 -0.77 -8.50 -0.79
C THR A 21 -1.53 -7.70 -1.86
N HIS A 22 -1.07 -6.50 -2.18
CA HIS A 22 -1.74 -5.66 -3.21
C HIS A 22 -1.65 -6.30 -4.60
N ALA A 23 -0.49 -6.83 -4.98
CA ALA A 23 -0.30 -7.49 -6.27
C ALA A 23 -1.15 -8.76 -6.36
N THR A 24 -1.18 -9.56 -5.30
CA THR A 24 -1.99 -10.79 -5.22
C THR A 24 -3.48 -10.48 -5.30
N ALA A 25 -3.97 -9.49 -4.54
CA ALA A 25 -5.37 -9.08 -4.60
C ALA A 25 -5.76 -8.56 -5.99
N SER A 26 -4.89 -7.79 -6.63
CA SER A 26 -5.10 -7.29 -8.00
C SER A 26 -5.14 -8.43 -9.03
N ALA A 27 -4.24 -9.40 -8.91
CA ALA A 27 -4.24 -10.58 -9.76
C ALA A 27 -5.53 -11.40 -9.58
N TYR A 28 -5.92 -11.68 -8.34
CA TYR A 28 -7.16 -12.37 -8.04
C TYR A 28 -8.38 -11.68 -8.64
N VAL A 29 -8.49 -10.35 -8.46
CA VAL A 29 -9.59 -9.56 -9.05
C VAL A 29 -9.55 -9.61 -10.58
N ALA A 30 -8.36 -9.62 -11.20
CA ALA A 30 -8.23 -9.77 -12.65
C ALA A 30 -8.74 -11.12 -13.14
N ASP A 31 -8.45 -12.20 -12.39
CA ASP A 31 -8.82 -13.57 -12.75
C ASP A 31 -10.33 -13.80 -12.67
N ILE A 32 -10.97 -13.29 -11.64
CA ILE A 32 -12.44 -13.49 -11.41
C ILE A 32 -13.31 -12.48 -12.16
N SER A 33 -12.71 -11.53 -12.90
CA SER A 33 -13.44 -10.44 -13.56
C SER A 33 -13.57 -10.64 -15.06
N THR A 34 -14.77 -10.44 -15.60
CA THR A 34 -14.95 -10.27 -17.06
C THR A 34 -14.35 -8.95 -17.53
N SER A 35 -14.04 -8.83 -18.81
CA SER A 35 -13.45 -7.61 -19.39
C SER A 35 -14.26 -6.35 -19.07
N GLU A 36 -15.58 -6.45 -19.04
CA GLU A 36 -16.51 -5.36 -18.73
C GLU A 36 -16.50 -4.95 -17.25
N GLN A 37 -16.29 -5.92 -16.35
CA GLN A 37 -16.33 -5.71 -14.90
C GLN A 37 -14.97 -5.28 -14.33
N LYS A 38 -13.88 -5.49 -15.06
CA LYS A 38 -12.51 -5.20 -14.58
C LYS A 38 -12.37 -3.78 -14.04
N ALA A 39 -12.78 -2.80 -14.83
CA ALA A 39 -12.63 -1.39 -14.43
C ALA A 39 -13.36 -1.06 -13.12
N ALA A 40 -14.59 -1.55 -12.95
CA ALA A 40 -15.38 -1.33 -11.75
C ALA A 40 -14.78 -2.04 -10.53
N ARG A 41 -14.34 -3.28 -10.67
CA ARG A 41 -13.74 -4.07 -9.58
C ARG A 41 -12.38 -3.53 -9.15
N PHE A 42 -11.53 -3.10 -10.09
CA PHE A 42 -10.30 -2.40 -9.75
C PHE A 42 -10.57 -1.05 -9.08
N GLY A 43 -11.64 -0.37 -9.46
CA GLY A 43 -12.12 0.83 -8.78
C GLY A 43 -12.47 0.58 -7.30
N LEU A 44 -13.10 -0.56 -6.98
CA LEU A 44 -13.39 -0.96 -5.60
C LEU A 44 -12.12 -1.26 -4.80
N VAL A 45 -11.12 -1.93 -5.41
CA VAL A 45 -9.81 -2.15 -4.78
C VAL A 45 -9.14 -0.81 -4.47
N GLY A 46 -9.15 0.11 -5.43
CA GLY A 46 -8.61 1.47 -5.21
C GLY A 46 -9.36 2.24 -4.12
N ALA A 47 -10.69 2.16 -4.07
CA ALA A 47 -11.50 2.77 -3.02
C ALA A 47 -11.19 2.19 -1.63
N ALA A 48 -11.06 0.86 -1.52
CA ALA A 48 -10.69 0.19 -0.27
C ALA A 48 -9.30 0.64 0.20
N PHE A 49 -8.35 0.78 -0.72
CA PHE A 49 -7.01 1.30 -0.43
C PHE A 49 -7.05 2.75 0.06
N GLY A 50 -7.84 3.59 -0.62
CA GLY A 50 -8.06 4.99 -0.21
C GLY A 50 -8.69 5.11 1.18
N MET A 51 -9.71 4.29 1.48
CA MET A 51 -10.30 4.24 2.82
C MET A 51 -9.29 3.80 3.89
N GLY A 52 -8.46 2.79 3.60
CA GLY A 52 -7.39 2.36 4.49
C GLY A 52 -6.38 3.46 4.77
N PHE A 53 -6.06 4.28 3.76
CA PHE A 53 -5.13 5.41 3.88
C PHE A 53 -5.68 6.55 4.75
N VAL A 54 -7.01 6.74 4.75
CA VAL A 54 -7.67 7.74 5.60
C VAL A 54 -7.90 7.21 7.00
N LEU A 55 -8.45 5.99 7.13
CA LEU A 55 -8.80 5.40 8.43
C LEU A 55 -7.60 4.91 9.22
N GLY A 56 -6.54 4.46 8.53
CA GLY A 56 -5.33 3.94 9.17
C GLY A 56 -4.70 4.90 10.16
N PRO A 57 -4.36 6.14 9.77
CA PRO A 57 -3.79 7.14 10.68
C PRO A 57 -4.73 7.52 11.83
N VAL A 58 -6.05 7.63 11.59
CA VAL A 58 -7.04 7.90 12.66
C VAL A 58 -6.99 6.80 13.71
N LEU A 59 -7.17 5.56 13.26
CA LEU A 59 -7.19 4.41 14.15
C LEU A 59 -5.84 4.22 14.84
N GLY A 60 -4.75 4.40 14.10
CA GLY A 60 -3.39 4.32 14.64
C GLY A 60 -3.12 5.38 15.70
N GLY A 61 -3.53 6.63 15.47
CA GLY A 61 -3.40 7.73 16.41
C GLY A 61 -4.25 7.52 17.68
N LEU A 62 -5.54 7.22 17.50
CA LEU A 62 -6.45 6.99 18.64
C LEU A 62 -6.01 5.79 19.49
N LEU A 63 -5.61 4.70 18.86
CA LEU A 63 -5.10 3.53 19.59
C LEU A 63 -3.74 3.80 20.22
N GLY A 64 -2.94 4.69 19.63
CA GLY A 64 -1.66 5.12 20.17
C GLY A 64 -1.77 5.82 21.53
N GLU A 65 -2.89 6.47 21.83
CA GLU A 65 -3.17 7.07 23.15
C GLU A 65 -3.24 6.00 24.27
N PHE A 66 -3.62 4.77 23.94
CA PHE A 66 -3.60 3.63 24.88
C PHE A 66 -2.22 2.96 24.99
N GLY A 67 -1.23 3.51 24.32
CA GLY A 67 0.17 3.06 24.34
C GLY A 67 0.70 2.65 22.97
N PRO A 68 2.04 2.68 22.80
CA PRO A 68 2.70 2.53 21.51
C PRO A 68 2.51 1.13 20.88
N ARG A 69 2.03 0.16 21.63
CA ARG A 69 1.80 -1.21 21.15
C ARG A 69 0.35 -1.48 20.73
N ALA A 70 -0.61 -0.68 21.18
CA ALA A 70 -2.03 -0.90 20.91
C ALA A 70 -2.38 -0.92 19.41
N PRO A 71 -1.85 -0.03 18.55
CA PRO A 71 -2.10 -0.07 17.12
C PRO A 71 -1.62 -1.37 16.47
N PHE A 72 -0.49 -1.91 16.92
CA PHE A 72 0.06 -3.17 16.39
C PHE A 72 -0.78 -4.39 16.76
N TYR A 73 -1.36 -4.43 17.95
CA TYR A 73 -2.29 -5.50 18.34
C TYR A 73 -3.57 -5.44 17.51
N ALA A 74 -4.12 -4.25 17.31
CA ALA A 74 -5.29 -4.06 16.47
C ALA A 74 -5.00 -4.47 15.01
N ALA A 75 -3.87 -4.05 14.45
CA ALA A 75 -3.45 -4.43 13.12
C ALA A 75 -3.27 -5.96 12.97
N ALA A 76 -2.67 -6.61 13.99
CA ALA A 76 -2.50 -8.07 14.01
C ALA A 76 -3.85 -8.79 14.05
N ALA A 77 -4.81 -8.31 14.86
CA ALA A 77 -6.16 -8.86 14.92
C ALA A 77 -6.89 -8.72 13.59
N LEU A 78 -6.83 -7.55 12.97
CA LEU A 78 -7.42 -7.32 11.64
C LEU A 78 -6.78 -8.20 10.57
N ALA A 79 -5.46 -8.36 10.58
CA ALA A 79 -4.75 -9.24 9.66
C ALA A 79 -5.15 -10.71 9.86
N ALA A 80 -5.29 -11.17 11.10
CA ALA A 80 -5.76 -12.52 11.40
C ALA A 80 -7.20 -12.75 10.94
N LEU A 81 -8.11 -11.80 11.19
CA LEU A 81 -9.49 -11.84 10.69
C LEU A 81 -9.54 -11.88 9.17
N ASN A 82 -8.71 -11.06 8.51
CA ASN A 82 -8.62 -11.06 7.06
C ASN A 82 -8.13 -12.41 6.53
N ALA A 83 -7.06 -12.97 7.12
CA ALA A 83 -6.53 -14.29 6.73
C ALA A 83 -7.57 -15.40 6.92
N LEU A 84 -8.31 -15.37 8.03
CA LEU A 84 -9.40 -16.32 8.28
C LEU A 84 -10.54 -16.17 7.26
N SER A 85 -10.93 -14.93 6.97
CA SER A 85 -11.96 -14.63 5.96
C SER A 85 -11.53 -15.13 4.58
N CYS A 86 -10.28 -14.90 4.20
CA CYS A 86 -9.73 -15.41 2.94
C CYS A 86 -9.75 -16.94 2.91
N ALA A 87 -9.35 -17.60 3.99
CA ALA A 87 -9.33 -19.06 4.06
C ALA A 87 -10.74 -19.70 3.95
N ILE A 88 -11.77 -19.01 4.44
CA ILE A 88 -13.16 -19.52 4.44
C ILE A 88 -13.87 -19.18 3.13
N TRP A 89 -13.72 -17.99 2.60
CA TRP A 89 -14.56 -17.47 1.53
C TRP A 89 -13.89 -17.33 0.17
N LEU A 90 -12.56 -17.19 0.13
CA LEU A 90 -11.87 -17.11 -1.16
C LEU A 90 -11.72 -18.51 -1.76
N ARG A 91 -12.21 -18.63 -3.00
CA ARG A 91 -11.99 -19.83 -3.83
C ARG A 91 -10.70 -19.65 -4.62
N GLU A 92 -10.01 -20.75 -4.89
CA GLU A 92 -8.85 -20.74 -5.78
C GLU A 92 -9.28 -20.24 -7.18
N SER A 93 -8.60 -19.20 -7.68
CA SER A 93 -8.88 -18.63 -9.00
C SER A 93 -8.02 -19.26 -10.11
N VAL A 94 -6.92 -19.90 -9.73
CA VAL A 94 -5.98 -20.53 -10.66
C VAL A 94 -6.41 -21.96 -10.91
N THR A 95 -6.87 -22.25 -12.14
CA THR A 95 -7.16 -23.61 -12.58
C THR A 95 -5.88 -24.41 -12.83
N ASP A 96 -5.95 -25.73 -12.76
CA ASP A 96 -4.78 -26.60 -12.93
C ASP A 96 -4.10 -26.42 -14.29
N ASP A 97 -4.86 -26.05 -15.33
CA ASP A 97 -4.39 -25.82 -16.70
C ASP A 97 -3.47 -24.61 -16.83
N ILE A 98 -3.67 -23.58 -15.99
CA ILE A 98 -2.86 -22.33 -16.01
C ILE A 98 -1.87 -22.26 -14.86
N ARG A 99 -1.90 -23.22 -13.94
CA ARG A 99 -1.01 -23.29 -12.79
C ARG A 99 0.44 -23.48 -13.25
N GLN A 100 1.29 -22.52 -12.95
CA GLN A 100 2.72 -22.59 -13.25
C GLN A 100 3.50 -23.10 -12.04
N SER A 101 4.46 -24.00 -12.31
CA SER A 101 5.41 -24.44 -11.30
C SER A 101 6.23 -23.26 -10.78
N PHE A 102 6.50 -23.25 -9.48
CA PHE A 102 7.34 -22.23 -8.88
C PHE A 102 8.81 -22.46 -9.26
N TYR A 103 9.42 -21.45 -9.87
CA TYR A 103 10.84 -21.47 -10.22
C TYR A 103 11.56 -20.32 -9.50
N TRP A 104 12.52 -20.64 -8.64
CA TRP A 104 13.35 -19.65 -7.92
C TRP A 104 14.01 -18.63 -8.84
N HIS A 105 14.40 -19.03 -10.03
CA HIS A 105 14.98 -18.14 -11.04
C HIS A 105 14.01 -17.02 -11.45
N ARG A 106 12.71 -17.28 -11.50
CA ARG A 106 11.68 -16.26 -11.83
C ARG A 106 11.35 -15.35 -10.65
N ALA A 107 11.61 -15.78 -9.42
CA ALA A 107 11.41 -15.02 -8.20
C ALA A 107 12.57 -14.04 -7.90
N ASN A 108 13.55 -13.93 -8.82
CA ASN A 108 14.69 -13.05 -8.64
C ASN A 108 14.28 -11.58 -8.82
N PRO A 109 14.30 -10.73 -7.77
CA PRO A 109 13.95 -9.32 -7.87
C PRO A 109 14.87 -8.55 -8.82
N PHE A 110 16.13 -8.97 -8.96
CA PHE A 110 17.08 -8.35 -9.90
C PHE A 110 16.73 -8.63 -11.36
N GLY A 111 16.02 -9.72 -11.66
CA GLY A 111 15.52 -10.03 -12.99
C GLY A 111 14.47 -9.01 -13.46
N ALA A 112 13.66 -8.48 -12.55
CA ALA A 112 12.71 -7.41 -12.84
C ALA A 112 13.42 -6.12 -13.27
N PHE A 113 14.51 -5.74 -12.60
CA PHE A 113 15.32 -4.58 -12.98
C PHE A 113 15.99 -4.77 -14.35
N GLN A 114 16.48 -5.98 -14.65
CA GLN A 114 17.06 -6.28 -15.95
C GLN A 114 16.00 -6.24 -17.08
N ALA A 115 14.80 -6.74 -16.81
CA ALA A 115 13.69 -6.68 -17.77
C ALA A 115 13.27 -5.23 -18.04
N LEU A 116 13.19 -4.40 -17.02
CA LEU A 116 12.90 -2.96 -17.14
C LEU A 116 14.00 -2.22 -17.90
N GLY A 117 15.26 -2.58 -17.71
CA GLY A 117 16.40 -1.99 -18.44
C GLY A 117 16.36 -2.25 -19.97
N LYS A 118 15.66 -3.30 -20.41
CA LYS A 118 15.47 -3.63 -21.83
C LYS A 118 14.33 -2.83 -22.49
N LEU A 119 13.46 -2.21 -21.70
CA LEU A 119 12.37 -1.37 -22.19
C LEU A 119 12.89 0.05 -22.39
N GLY A 120 13.42 0.32 -23.59
CA GLY A 120 13.91 1.66 -23.96
C GLY A 120 12.83 2.73 -23.76
N GLY A 121 13.20 3.88 -23.17
CA GLY A 121 12.31 5.00 -22.91
C GLY A 121 11.56 4.98 -21.57
N LEU A 122 11.43 3.84 -20.89
CA LEU A 122 10.78 3.75 -19.57
C LEU A 122 11.77 3.96 -18.42
N ARG A 123 13.06 3.87 -18.66
CA ARG A 123 14.11 3.99 -17.64
C ARG A 123 14.03 5.33 -16.89
N ASP A 124 13.90 6.42 -17.61
CA ASP A 124 13.88 7.76 -17.01
C ASP A 124 12.62 7.99 -16.18
N MET A 125 11.47 7.54 -16.67
CA MET A 125 10.22 7.54 -15.90
C MET A 125 10.34 6.70 -14.62
N PHE A 126 11.03 5.56 -14.69
CA PHE A 126 11.23 4.70 -13.54
C PHE A 126 12.14 5.33 -12.49
N ILE A 127 13.21 6.04 -12.93
CA ILE A 127 14.10 6.80 -12.01
C ILE A 127 13.30 7.91 -11.31
N VAL A 128 12.50 8.68 -12.06
CA VAL A 128 11.65 9.73 -11.47
C VAL A 128 10.67 9.12 -10.47
N PHE A 129 10.01 8.03 -10.82
CA PHE A 129 9.08 7.33 -9.92
C PHE A 129 9.78 6.79 -8.66
N LEU A 130 10.99 6.25 -8.81
CA LEU A 130 11.79 5.77 -7.68
C LEU A 130 12.15 6.92 -6.72
N LEU A 131 12.65 8.03 -7.26
CA LEU A 131 13.01 9.21 -6.46
C LEU A 131 11.78 9.79 -5.75
N TYR A 132 10.65 9.88 -6.44
CA TYR A 132 9.38 10.29 -5.86
C TYR A 132 8.95 9.35 -4.73
N SER A 133 9.03 8.03 -4.95
CA SER A 133 8.67 7.03 -3.95
C SER A 133 9.56 7.08 -2.71
N ILE A 134 10.86 7.30 -2.89
CA ILE A 134 11.81 7.49 -1.78
C ILE A 134 11.44 8.76 -1.00
N GLY A 135 11.20 9.88 -1.69
CA GLY A 135 10.81 11.14 -1.04
C GLY A 135 9.53 11.03 -0.22
N THR A 136 8.50 10.40 -0.77
CA THR A 136 7.23 10.18 -0.05
C THR A 136 7.38 9.21 1.13
N ALA A 137 8.19 8.17 1.00
CA ALA A 137 8.47 7.23 2.09
C ALA A 137 9.23 7.89 3.24
N ILE A 138 10.23 8.72 2.93
CA ILE A 138 11.00 9.49 3.93
C ILE A 138 10.06 10.45 4.67
N TYR A 139 9.23 11.21 3.95
CA TYR A 139 8.27 12.12 4.56
C TYR A 139 7.33 11.40 5.52
N ALA A 140 6.72 10.32 5.08
CA ALA A 140 5.80 9.53 5.92
C ALA A 140 6.48 8.95 7.18
N ALA A 141 7.77 8.59 7.08
CA ALA A 141 8.52 8.05 8.21
C ALA A 141 8.96 9.13 9.21
N ILE A 142 9.33 10.32 8.75
CA ILE A 142 9.87 11.39 9.59
C ILE A 142 8.77 12.22 10.24
N TRP A 143 7.63 12.40 9.58
CA TRP A 143 6.55 13.27 10.04
C TRP A 143 6.12 13.05 11.50
N PRO A 144 5.84 11.81 11.96
CA PRO A 144 5.46 11.58 13.34
C PRO A 144 6.53 12.03 14.35
N PHE A 145 7.80 11.69 14.10
CA PHE A 145 8.90 12.07 14.98
C PHE A 145 9.12 13.58 15.00
N PHE A 146 9.06 14.22 13.84
CA PHE A 146 9.22 15.67 13.73
C PHE A 146 8.14 16.41 14.50
N THR A 147 6.89 16.01 14.36
CA THR A 147 5.76 16.68 15.02
C THR A 147 5.74 16.42 16.53
N GLU A 148 6.13 15.23 16.97
CA GLU A 148 6.29 14.91 18.38
C GLU A 148 7.40 15.77 19.00
N VAL A 149 8.60 15.78 18.43
CA VAL A 149 9.76 16.50 19.00
C VAL A 149 9.62 18.02 18.88
N ARG A 150 9.04 18.52 17.79
CA ARG A 150 8.98 19.99 17.52
C ARG A 150 7.77 20.66 18.12
N PHE A 151 6.64 19.97 18.19
CA PHE A 151 5.35 20.55 18.57
C PHE A 151 4.71 19.83 19.77
N ASP A 152 5.35 18.81 20.30
CA ASP A 152 4.85 17.98 21.43
C ASP A 152 3.44 17.41 21.14
N TRP A 153 3.22 17.01 19.89
CA TRP A 153 1.93 16.47 19.48
C TRP A 153 1.72 15.06 20.04
N SER A 154 0.51 14.83 20.57
CA SER A 154 0.08 13.48 20.94
C SER A 154 -0.08 12.57 19.71
N PRO A 155 -0.02 11.25 19.88
CA PRO A 155 -0.30 10.29 18.81
C PRO A 155 -1.63 10.55 18.09
N GLY A 156 -2.65 10.96 18.81
CA GLY A 156 -3.96 11.34 18.26
C GLY A 156 -3.87 12.54 17.32
N MET A 157 -3.17 13.60 17.70
CA MET A 157 -2.95 14.79 16.85
C MET A 157 -2.17 14.44 15.59
N ILE A 158 -1.15 13.60 15.71
CA ILE A 158 -0.36 13.10 14.57
C ILE A 158 -1.27 12.31 13.62
N GLY A 159 -2.10 11.42 14.16
CA GLY A 159 -3.06 10.63 13.40
C GLY A 159 -4.06 11.52 12.63
N ILE A 160 -4.62 12.54 13.28
CA ILE A 160 -5.53 13.51 12.65
C ILE A 160 -4.83 14.26 11.51
N SER A 161 -3.60 14.74 11.71
CA SER A 161 -2.85 15.46 10.68
C SER A 161 -2.62 14.62 9.42
N LEU A 162 -2.24 13.35 9.59
CA LEU A 162 -2.06 12.41 8.50
C LEU A 162 -3.39 12.06 7.81
N THR A 163 -4.47 12.02 8.57
CA THR A 163 -5.82 11.83 8.02
C THR A 163 -6.25 12.98 7.14
N ILE A 164 -6.05 14.22 7.59
CA ILE A 164 -6.33 15.42 6.78
C ILE A 164 -5.54 15.36 5.47
N TYR A 165 -4.26 15.02 5.54
CA TYR A 165 -3.44 14.79 4.35
C TYR A 165 -4.04 13.72 3.44
N GLY A 166 -4.43 12.57 3.99
CA GLY A 166 -5.05 11.47 3.23
C GLY A 166 -6.36 11.86 2.56
N VAL A 167 -7.22 12.60 3.25
CA VAL A 167 -8.48 13.13 2.69
C VAL A 167 -8.21 14.12 1.56
N CYS A 168 -7.31 15.09 1.76
CA CYS A 168 -6.92 16.02 0.71
C CYS A 168 -6.36 15.31 -0.52
N PHE A 169 -5.50 14.31 -0.30
CA PHE A 169 -4.96 13.48 -1.37
C PHE A 169 -6.06 12.73 -2.13
N ALA A 170 -7.00 12.11 -1.41
CA ALA A 170 -8.13 11.41 -2.02
C ALA A 170 -9.05 12.33 -2.82
N VAL A 171 -9.32 13.56 -2.33
CA VAL A 171 -10.10 14.56 -3.04
C VAL A 171 -9.40 15.01 -4.33
N VAL A 172 -8.10 15.28 -4.26
CA VAL A 172 -7.32 15.65 -5.45
C VAL A 172 -7.34 14.52 -6.47
N GLN A 173 -7.03 13.30 -6.07
CA GLN A 173 -7.00 12.15 -6.98
C GLN A 173 -8.38 11.79 -7.55
N GLY A 174 -9.42 11.81 -6.72
CA GLY A 174 -10.76 11.39 -7.13
C GLY A 174 -11.54 12.45 -7.88
N ALA A 175 -11.43 13.72 -7.47
CA ALA A 175 -12.27 14.80 -7.99
C ALA A 175 -11.54 15.76 -8.94
N LEU A 176 -10.24 16.03 -8.72
CA LEU A 176 -9.56 17.09 -9.47
C LEU A 176 -8.76 16.57 -10.68
N VAL A 177 -8.20 15.36 -10.61
CA VAL A 177 -7.35 14.84 -11.70
C VAL A 177 -8.12 14.75 -13.02
N LYS A 178 -9.34 14.20 -13.03
CA LYS A 178 -10.14 14.05 -14.25
C LYS A 178 -10.45 15.38 -14.95
N PRO A 179 -11.00 16.42 -14.28
CA PRO A 179 -11.27 17.71 -14.92
C PRO A 179 -9.99 18.44 -15.37
N PHE A 180 -8.88 18.25 -14.66
CA PHE A 180 -7.59 18.80 -15.08
C PHE A 180 -7.08 18.13 -16.35
N ILE A 181 -7.14 16.81 -16.45
CA ILE A 181 -6.80 16.08 -17.68
C ILE A 181 -7.69 16.53 -18.84
N ALA A 182 -8.99 16.64 -18.61
CA ALA A 182 -9.94 17.09 -19.63
C ALA A 182 -9.63 18.51 -20.15
N ARG A 183 -9.14 19.40 -19.27
CA ARG A 183 -8.87 20.79 -19.63
C ARG A 183 -7.47 21.03 -20.20
N PHE A 184 -6.45 20.35 -19.67
CA PHE A 184 -5.05 20.64 -19.98
C PHE A 184 -4.35 19.49 -20.75
N GLY A 185 -5.01 18.36 -20.89
CA GLY A 185 -4.47 17.14 -21.47
C GLY A 185 -3.55 16.37 -20.51
N GLU A 186 -3.37 15.08 -20.76
CA GLU A 186 -2.56 14.17 -19.89
C GLU A 186 -1.12 14.66 -19.71
N ARG A 187 -0.49 15.11 -20.79
CA ARG A 187 0.93 15.51 -20.81
C ARG A 187 1.23 16.73 -19.95
N ARG A 188 0.27 17.65 -19.81
CA ARG A 188 0.45 18.88 -19.01
C ARG A 188 -0.02 18.70 -17.56
N THR A 189 -0.92 17.77 -17.30
CA THR A 189 -1.41 17.44 -15.97
C THR A 189 -0.44 16.57 -15.21
#